data_15fa7db2e01ee1fd7b0fdb3329805728
#
_entry.id   15fa7db2e01ee1fd7b0fdb3329805728
#
_cell.length_a   1.000
_cell.length_b   1.000
_cell.length_c   1.000
_cell.angle_alpha   90.00
_cell.angle_beta   90.00
_cell.angle_gamma   90.00
#
_symmetry.space_group_name_H-M   'P 1'
#
loop_
_entity.id
_entity.type
_entity.pdbx_description
1 polymer ?
#
loop_
_entity_poly.entity_id
_entity_poly.type
_entity_poly.pdbx_seq_one_letter_code
_entity_poly.pdbx_strand_id
1 'polypeptide(L)'
;NYMLNDRQITLIKPPEKGRKSYGDINGLSLRVTSTNHKSWSIQYRVNGRKMRLTLGNYPTLSLKDARQLTTEKLNSIYKGQDPQHEKNEAKVNNFAYFVELYMEKHVRVNLKSRYEVERIFNNYFVSKLGRMPINQITKQHILRITDDLVAKGKGVQANRLLSYIKSMFKWCVQRDYLAINPIDSLAKPFKEKSRDRVLTLQEIKAIYEACSKVDPIQGQFD
;
A
#
# COMPACT_ATOMS: atom_id res chain seq x y z
N ASN A 1 14.15 37.04 -16.97
CA ASN A 1 13.84 36.24 -15.77
C ASN A 1 12.69 36.89 -15.01
N TYR A 2 11.48 36.35 -15.11
CA TYR A 2 10.36 36.85 -14.33
C TYR A 2 10.49 36.29 -12.91
N MET A 3 10.72 37.13 -11.93
CA MET A 3 10.60 36.76 -10.52
C MET A 3 9.17 37.06 -10.08
N LEU A 4 8.51 36.08 -9.48
CA LEU A 4 7.20 36.25 -8.88
C LEU A 4 7.30 37.13 -7.60
N ASN A 5 6.24 37.87 -7.31
CA ASN A 5 6.05 38.52 -6.02
C ASN A 5 4.68 38.19 -5.43
N ASP A 6 4.51 38.41 -4.11
CA ASP A 6 3.29 37.99 -3.40
C ASP A 6 2.04 38.65 -3.96
N ARG A 7 2.14 39.93 -4.37
CA ARG A 7 1.03 40.67 -4.98
C ARG A 7 0.61 40.06 -6.30
N GLN A 8 1.58 39.64 -7.14
CA GLN A 8 1.27 38.95 -8.40
C GLN A 8 0.62 37.58 -8.15
N ILE A 9 1.13 36.81 -7.19
CA ILE A 9 0.59 35.49 -6.84
C ILE A 9 -0.87 35.59 -6.40
N THR A 10 -1.20 36.63 -5.62
CA THR A 10 -2.57 36.85 -5.15
C THR A 10 -3.50 37.21 -6.32
N LEU A 11 -3.04 37.99 -7.29
CA LEU A 11 -3.80 38.47 -8.44
C LEU A 11 -3.94 37.41 -9.58
N ILE A 12 -3.18 36.29 -9.54
CA ILE A 12 -3.28 35.25 -10.55
C ILE A 12 -4.66 34.61 -10.49
N LYS A 13 -5.40 34.77 -11.61
CA LYS A 13 -6.70 34.11 -11.83
C LYS A 13 -6.52 32.68 -12.28
N PRO A 14 -7.42 31.76 -11.91
CA PRO A 14 -7.40 30.37 -12.40
C PRO A 14 -7.59 30.34 -13.92
N PRO A 15 -6.96 29.41 -14.63
CA PRO A 15 -7.22 29.18 -16.05
C PRO A 15 -8.62 28.59 -16.23
N GLU A 16 -9.26 28.85 -17.37
CA GLU A 16 -10.60 28.30 -17.68
C GLU A 16 -10.63 26.76 -17.67
N LYS A 17 -9.59 26.13 -18.18
CA LYS A 17 -9.44 24.67 -18.20
C LYS A 17 -8.01 24.26 -17.86
N GLY A 18 -7.88 23.14 -17.19
CA GLY A 18 -6.60 22.51 -16.91
C GLY A 18 -5.76 23.22 -15.87
N ARG A 19 -4.48 23.49 -16.18
CA ARG A 19 -3.51 24.09 -15.25
C ARG A 19 -2.53 24.98 -16.00
N LYS A 20 -2.12 26.07 -15.35
CA LYS A 20 -1.11 27.00 -15.85
C LYS A 20 0.05 27.08 -14.84
N SER A 21 1.28 27.23 -15.36
CA SER A 21 2.49 27.33 -14.53
C SER A 21 3.15 28.68 -14.74
N TYR A 22 3.55 29.32 -13.66
CA TYR A 22 4.24 30.60 -13.63
C TYR A 22 5.62 30.37 -13.06
N GLY A 23 6.66 30.61 -13.88
CA GLY A 23 8.06 30.39 -13.50
C GLY A 23 8.56 31.45 -12.49
N ASP A 24 9.48 31.01 -11.63
CA ASP A 24 10.26 31.82 -10.72
C ASP A 24 11.75 31.43 -10.85
N ILE A 25 12.58 31.79 -9.87
CA ILE A 25 14.01 31.48 -9.88
C ILE A 25 14.31 29.99 -9.73
N ASN A 26 15.47 29.56 -10.21
CA ASN A 26 16.03 28.21 -9.99
C ASN A 26 15.09 27.04 -10.33
N GLY A 27 14.26 27.19 -11.38
CA GLY A 27 13.32 26.16 -11.79
C GLY A 27 12.08 26.02 -10.89
N LEU A 28 11.92 26.91 -9.89
CA LEU A 28 10.70 27.02 -9.11
C LEU A 28 9.56 27.53 -10.00
N SER A 29 8.37 27.02 -9.82
CA SER A 29 7.16 27.48 -10.50
C SER A 29 5.94 27.33 -9.63
N LEU A 30 5.03 28.31 -9.72
CA LEU A 30 3.70 28.26 -9.14
C LEU A 30 2.75 27.63 -10.17
N ARG A 31 2.06 26.58 -9.80
CA ARG A 31 1.04 25.93 -10.64
C ARG A 31 -0.34 26.29 -10.11
N VAL A 32 -1.20 26.73 -11.00
CA VAL A 32 -2.59 27.10 -10.70
C VAL A 32 -3.52 26.22 -11.53
N THR A 33 -4.47 25.57 -10.88
CA THR A 33 -5.51 24.75 -11.53
C THR A 33 -6.75 25.58 -11.82
N SER A 34 -7.66 25.08 -12.66
CA SER A 34 -8.96 25.69 -12.91
C SER A 34 -9.83 25.83 -11.66
N THR A 35 -9.57 25.02 -10.61
CA THR A 35 -10.22 25.14 -9.29
C THR A 35 -9.54 26.13 -8.36
N ASN A 36 -8.65 26.99 -8.88
CA ASN A 36 -7.83 27.95 -8.13
C ASN A 36 -6.89 27.32 -7.07
N HIS A 37 -6.62 26.03 -7.14
CA HIS A 37 -5.61 25.42 -6.28
C HIS A 37 -4.22 25.82 -6.76
N LYS A 38 -3.43 26.42 -5.88
CA LYS A 38 -2.08 26.91 -6.14
C LYS A 38 -1.04 26.04 -5.44
N SER A 39 -0.05 25.55 -6.17
CA SER A 39 1.01 24.68 -5.63
C SER A 39 2.39 25.04 -6.20
N TRP A 40 3.40 24.96 -5.34
CA TRP A 40 4.80 25.14 -5.70
C TRP A 40 5.41 23.85 -6.24
N SER A 41 6.17 23.95 -7.31
CA SER A 41 6.94 22.83 -7.86
C SER A 41 8.28 23.32 -8.43
N ILE A 42 9.29 22.46 -8.34
CA ILE A 42 10.58 22.67 -9.00
C ILE A 42 10.74 21.74 -10.21
N GLN A 43 11.39 22.24 -11.25
CA GLN A 43 11.84 21.45 -12.39
C GLN A 43 13.35 21.33 -12.32
N TYR A 44 13.85 20.10 -12.43
CA TYR A 44 15.28 19.80 -12.41
C TYR A 44 15.61 18.70 -13.41
N ARG A 45 16.90 18.43 -13.64
CA ARG A 45 17.36 17.35 -14.51
C ARG A 45 18.22 16.38 -13.73
N VAL A 46 17.96 15.11 -13.90
CA VAL A 46 18.79 14.00 -13.41
C VAL A 46 19.09 13.08 -14.60
N ASN A 47 20.35 12.77 -14.84
CA ASN A 47 20.78 11.90 -15.93
C ASN A 47 20.16 12.30 -17.30
N GLY A 48 20.11 13.61 -17.59
CA GLY A 48 19.54 14.16 -18.82
C GLY A 48 18.00 14.22 -18.88
N ARG A 49 17.29 13.58 -17.95
CA ARG A 49 15.82 13.54 -17.91
C ARG A 49 15.25 14.72 -17.11
N LYS A 50 14.22 15.38 -17.66
CA LYS A 50 13.48 16.41 -16.96
C LYS A 50 12.57 15.79 -15.90
N MET A 51 12.74 16.22 -14.66
CA MET A 51 11.96 15.77 -13.50
C MET A 51 11.23 16.97 -12.88
N ARG A 52 10.15 16.67 -12.15
CA ARG A 52 9.38 17.68 -11.40
C ARG A 52 9.08 17.18 -10.00
N LEU A 53 9.31 18.05 -9.01
CA LEU A 53 8.99 17.79 -7.61
C LEU A 53 8.00 18.85 -7.12
N THR A 54 6.88 18.45 -6.53
CA THR A 54 5.97 19.36 -5.83
C THR A 54 6.49 19.59 -4.42
N LEU A 55 6.61 20.88 -4.03
CA LEU A 55 7.13 21.30 -2.73
C LEU A 55 6.02 21.47 -1.69
N GLY A 56 4.90 22.05 -2.08
CA GLY A 56 3.78 22.32 -1.18
C GLY A 56 2.73 23.23 -1.82
N ASN A 57 1.69 23.56 -1.05
CA ASN A 57 0.57 24.36 -1.50
C ASN A 57 0.71 25.81 -1.00
N TYR A 58 0.36 26.76 -1.86
CA TYR A 58 0.16 28.17 -1.45
C TYR A 58 -1.28 28.35 -0.94
N PRO A 59 -1.55 29.12 0.14
CA PRO A 59 -0.59 29.96 0.88
C PRO A 59 0.16 29.26 2.02
N THR A 60 -0.10 28.00 2.33
CA THR A 60 0.55 27.26 3.43
C THR A 60 2.08 27.32 3.32
N LEU A 61 2.61 27.22 2.11
CA LEU A 61 4.02 27.45 1.79
C LEU A 61 4.13 28.82 1.13
N SER A 62 4.75 29.79 1.81
CA SER A 62 4.96 31.16 1.28
C SER A 62 5.95 31.16 0.10
N LEU A 63 5.98 32.26 -0.66
CA LEU A 63 6.97 32.44 -1.73
C LEU A 63 8.41 32.37 -1.20
N LYS A 64 8.66 33.01 -0.05
CA LYS A 64 9.98 33.03 0.61
C LYS A 64 10.41 31.62 0.98
N ASP A 65 9.55 30.89 1.65
CA ASP A 65 9.84 29.50 2.10
C ASP A 65 9.97 28.54 0.92
N ALA A 66 9.16 28.73 -0.15
CA ALA A 66 9.26 27.95 -1.37
C ALA A 66 10.62 28.14 -2.07
N ARG A 67 11.15 29.37 -2.10
CA ARG A 67 12.50 29.64 -2.63
C ARG A 67 13.60 29.01 -1.80
N GLN A 68 13.51 29.11 -0.47
CA GLN A 68 14.46 28.47 0.44
C GLN A 68 14.44 26.95 0.26
N LEU A 69 13.27 26.36 0.30
CA LEU A 69 13.10 24.91 0.12
C LEU A 69 13.57 24.43 -1.27
N THR A 70 13.41 25.28 -2.31
CA THR A 70 13.96 25.01 -3.65
C THR A 70 15.47 24.88 -3.58
N THR A 71 16.17 25.81 -2.94
CA THR A 71 17.62 25.80 -2.80
C THR A 71 18.10 24.55 -2.04
N GLU A 72 17.46 24.23 -0.94
CA GLU A 72 17.76 23.04 -0.13
C GLU A 72 17.59 21.75 -0.94
N LYS A 73 16.47 21.62 -1.66
CA LYS A 73 16.19 20.42 -2.47
C LYS A 73 17.12 20.29 -3.67
N LEU A 74 17.43 21.39 -4.34
CA LEU A 74 18.42 21.37 -5.45
C LEU A 74 19.80 20.99 -4.95
N ASN A 75 20.24 21.51 -3.81
CA ASN A 75 21.51 21.13 -3.20
C ASN A 75 21.58 19.62 -2.86
N SER A 76 20.49 19.05 -2.36
CA SER A 76 20.38 17.60 -2.11
C SER A 76 20.49 16.80 -3.42
N ILE A 77 19.80 17.26 -4.48
CA ILE A 77 19.84 16.64 -5.80
C ILE A 77 21.26 16.68 -6.40
N TYR A 78 21.96 17.82 -6.31
CA TYR A 78 23.34 17.94 -6.75
C TYR A 78 24.33 17.07 -5.98
N LYS A 79 24.01 16.76 -4.71
CA LYS A 79 24.76 15.79 -3.89
C LYS A 79 24.41 14.33 -4.18
N GLY A 80 23.61 14.06 -5.22
CA GLY A 80 23.21 12.71 -5.62
C GLY A 80 21.99 12.13 -4.87
N GLN A 81 21.35 12.91 -4.01
CA GLN A 81 20.12 12.52 -3.32
C GLN A 81 18.92 12.95 -4.17
N ASP A 82 18.41 12.06 -5.03
CA ASP A 82 17.20 12.36 -5.81
C ASP A 82 15.93 12.14 -4.97
N PRO A 83 15.16 13.21 -4.63
CA PRO A 83 13.95 13.10 -3.84
C PRO A 83 12.84 12.26 -4.50
N GLN A 84 12.89 12.08 -5.83
CA GLN A 84 11.96 11.16 -6.52
C GLN A 84 12.44 9.72 -6.42
N HIS A 85 13.74 9.48 -6.39
CA HIS A 85 14.28 8.15 -6.11
C HIS A 85 13.89 7.71 -4.70
N GLU A 86 14.06 8.57 -3.69
CA GLU A 86 13.60 8.31 -2.31
C GLU A 86 12.09 8.02 -2.23
N LYS A 87 11.26 8.77 -2.96
CA LYS A 87 9.80 8.52 -3.02
C LYS A 87 9.46 7.22 -3.76
N ASN A 88 10.23 6.86 -4.77
CA ASN A 88 10.04 5.61 -5.51
C ASN A 88 10.57 4.43 -4.68
N GLU A 89 11.70 4.55 -4.01
CA GLU A 89 12.19 3.56 -3.04
C GLU A 89 11.20 3.37 -1.89
N ALA A 90 10.63 4.46 -1.35
CA ALA A 90 9.58 4.36 -0.34
C ALA A 90 8.32 3.63 -0.84
N LYS A 91 7.98 3.73 -2.13
CA LYS A 91 6.90 2.95 -2.74
C LYS A 91 7.29 1.48 -2.94
N VAL A 92 8.53 1.23 -3.35
CA VAL A 92 9.07 -0.13 -3.56
C VAL A 92 9.31 -0.83 -2.22
N ASN A 93 9.49 -0.09 -1.13
CA ASN A 93 9.72 -0.64 0.22
C ASN A 93 8.45 -0.69 1.07
N ASN A 94 7.29 -0.32 0.56
CA ASN A 94 6.05 -0.38 1.34
C ASN A 94 5.46 -1.81 1.37
N PHE A 95 4.64 -2.06 2.39
CA PHE A 95 4.04 -3.37 2.61
C PHE A 95 3.18 -3.84 1.41
N ALA A 96 2.41 -2.94 0.78
CA ALA A 96 1.57 -3.29 -0.37
C ALA A 96 2.39 -3.81 -1.55
N TYR A 97 3.56 -3.25 -1.81
CA TYR A 97 4.48 -3.74 -2.84
C TYR A 97 4.93 -5.18 -2.57
N PHE A 98 5.33 -5.48 -1.32
CA PHE A 98 5.77 -6.84 -0.97
C PHE A 98 4.61 -7.84 -0.95
N VAL A 99 3.40 -7.41 -0.61
CA VAL A 99 2.20 -8.24 -0.75
C VAL A 99 1.99 -8.62 -2.22
N GLU A 100 2.01 -7.65 -3.15
CA GLU A 100 1.82 -7.94 -4.57
C GLU A 100 2.94 -8.85 -5.11
N LEU A 101 4.19 -8.60 -4.72
CA LEU A 101 5.32 -9.44 -5.09
C LEU A 101 5.17 -10.88 -4.57
N TYR A 102 4.67 -11.05 -3.33
CA TYR A 102 4.37 -12.36 -2.76
C TYR A 102 3.21 -13.05 -3.50
N MET A 103 2.15 -12.29 -3.85
CA MET A 103 1.05 -12.83 -4.64
C MET A 103 1.53 -13.32 -6.00
N GLU A 104 2.28 -12.50 -6.73
CA GLU A 104 2.80 -12.83 -8.05
C GLU A 104 3.76 -14.02 -8.03
N LYS A 105 4.75 -13.98 -7.14
CA LYS A 105 5.87 -14.94 -7.13
C LYS A 105 5.59 -16.24 -6.36
N HIS A 106 4.60 -16.27 -5.50
CA HIS A 106 4.35 -17.41 -4.63
C HIS A 106 2.89 -17.89 -4.63
N VAL A 107 1.94 -17.00 -4.33
CA VAL A 107 0.54 -17.40 -4.10
C VAL A 107 -0.13 -17.87 -5.40
N ARG A 108 -0.06 -17.06 -6.46
CA ARG A 108 -0.68 -17.35 -7.76
C ARG A 108 -0.09 -18.60 -8.44
N VAL A 109 1.19 -18.88 -8.17
CA VAL A 109 1.90 -20.01 -8.75
C VAL A 109 1.63 -21.31 -7.98
N ASN A 110 1.59 -21.25 -6.63
CA ASN A 110 1.66 -22.43 -5.78
C ASN A 110 0.35 -22.80 -5.07
N LEU A 111 -0.60 -21.87 -4.94
CA LEU A 111 -1.79 -22.07 -4.11
C LEU A 111 -3.09 -22.14 -4.91
N LYS A 112 -3.85 -23.21 -4.72
CA LYS A 112 -5.22 -23.34 -5.27
C LYS A 112 -6.17 -22.28 -4.66
N SER A 113 -5.98 -21.91 -3.40
CA SER A 113 -6.79 -20.94 -2.67
C SER A 113 -6.37 -19.46 -2.89
N ARG A 114 -5.71 -19.16 -4.01
CA ARG A 114 -5.14 -17.83 -4.32
C ARG A 114 -6.12 -16.68 -4.13
N TYR A 115 -7.35 -16.81 -4.59
CA TYR A 115 -8.38 -15.75 -4.50
C TYR A 115 -8.75 -15.41 -3.04
N GLU A 116 -8.83 -16.42 -2.18
CA GLU A 116 -9.10 -16.20 -0.75
C GLU A 116 -7.92 -15.51 -0.07
N VAL A 117 -6.70 -15.93 -0.37
CA VAL A 117 -5.49 -15.31 0.18
C VAL A 117 -5.39 -13.85 -0.25
N GLU A 118 -5.57 -13.53 -1.53
CA GLU A 118 -5.57 -12.15 -2.03
C GLU A 118 -6.65 -11.30 -1.35
N ARG A 119 -7.87 -11.80 -1.24
CA ARG A 119 -8.97 -11.12 -0.57
C ARG A 119 -8.65 -10.81 0.88
N ILE A 120 -8.05 -11.77 1.60
CA ILE A 120 -7.64 -11.59 2.98
C ILE A 120 -6.57 -10.50 3.09
N PHE A 121 -5.51 -10.57 2.29
CA PHE A 121 -4.45 -9.58 2.33
C PHE A 121 -4.96 -8.18 2.02
N ASN A 122 -5.77 -8.01 0.99
CA ASN A 122 -6.31 -6.71 0.60
C ASN A 122 -7.23 -6.13 1.68
N ASN A 123 -8.17 -6.92 2.22
CA ASN A 123 -9.17 -6.42 3.14
C ASN A 123 -8.62 -6.14 4.54
N TYR A 124 -7.67 -6.94 5.03
CA TYR A 124 -7.23 -6.86 6.42
C TYR A 124 -5.86 -6.23 6.62
N PHE A 125 -4.95 -6.41 5.67
CA PHE A 125 -3.57 -5.96 5.82
C PHE A 125 -3.24 -4.77 4.94
N VAL A 126 -3.44 -4.85 3.62
CA VAL A 126 -3.09 -3.76 2.70
C VAL A 126 -3.90 -2.50 2.98
N SER A 127 -5.19 -2.63 3.30
CA SER A 127 -6.05 -1.50 3.66
C SER A 127 -5.54 -0.71 4.86
N LYS A 128 -4.87 -1.37 5.82
CA LYS A 128 -4.39 -0.75 7.07
C LYS A 128 -2.89 -0.45 7.07
N LEU A 129 -2.09 -1.31 6.47
CA LEU A 129 -0.62 -1.27 6.54
C LEU A 129 0.05 -0.99 5.20
N GLY A 130 -0.69 -0.94 4.10
CA GLY A 130 -0.14 -0.94 2.74
C GLY A 130 0.89 0.15 2.46
N ARG A 131 0.74 1.33 3.06
CA ARG A 131 1.67 2.46 2.88
C ARG A 131 2.88 2.44 3.80
N MET A 132 2.87 1.58 4.80
CA MET A 132 3.94 1.48 5.79
C MET A 132 5.14 0.74 5.19
N PRO A 133 6.37 1.20 5.42
CA PRO A 133 7.56 0.43 5.09
C PRO A 133 7.54 -0.95 5.76
N ILE A 134 7.89 -2.01 5.02
CA ILE A 134 7.78 -3.38 5.53
C ILE A 134 8.63 -3.63 6.77
N ASN A 135 9.79 -2.98 6.87
CA ASN A 135 10.72 -3.06 8.00
C ASN A 135 10.22 -2.34 9.27
N GLN A 136 9.18 -1.49 9.15
CA GLN A 136 8.55 -0.81 10.28
C GLN A 136 7.33 -1.56 10.82
N ILE A 137 6.93 -2.65 10.20
CA ILE A 137 5.81 -3.47 10.68
C ILE A 137 6.26 -4.27 11.91
N THR A 138 5.52 -4.11 12.99
CA THR A 138 5.78 -4.74 14.28
C THR A 138 4.70 -5.76 14.66
N LYS A 139 4.98 -6.57 15.68
CA LYS A 139 3.98 -7.48 16.28
C LYS A 139 2.67 -6.77 16.63
N GLN A 140 2.76 -5.55 17.19
CA GLN A 140 1.59 -4.79 17.62
C GLN A 140 0.65 -4.43 16.47
N HIS A 141 1.19 -4.14 15.28
CA HIS A 141 0.37 -3.86 14.10
C HIS A 141 -0.49 -5.07 13.70
N ILE A 142 0.08 -6.27 13.80
CA ILE A 142 -0.63 -7.51 13.46
C ILE A 142 -1.60 -7.91 14.57
N LEU A 143 -1.19 -7.79 15.85
CA LEU A 143 -2.06 -8.07 16.99
C LEU A 143 -3.32 -7.23 16.96
N ARG A 144 -3.24 -5.93 16.70
CA ARG A 144 -4.43 -5.06 16.57
C ARG A 144 -5.44 -5.58 15.55
N ILE A 145 -4.97 -6.17 14.45
CA ILE A 145 -5.85 -6.71 13.40
C ILE A 145 -6.47 -8.03 13.86
N THR A 146 -5.69 -8.90 14.48
CA THR A 146 -6.17 -10.21 14.94
C THR A 146 -7.07 -10.12 16.16
N ASP A 147 -6.74 -9.26 17.13
CA ASP A 147 -7.53 -9.04 18.34
C ASP A 147 -8.89 -8.41 18.04
N ASP A 148 -8.93 -7.46 17.09
CA ASP A 148 -10.19 -6.89 16.58
C ASP A 148 -11.11 -7.96 15.98
N LEU A 149 -10.58 -8.98 15.33
CA LEU A 149 -11.35 -10.12 14.82
C LEU A 149 -11.81 -11.06 15.94
N VAL A 150 -10.96 -11.32 16.92
CA VAL A 150 -11.32 -12.16 18.07
C VAL A 150 -12.45 -11.49 18.85
N ALA A 151 -12.35 -10.18 19.09
CA ALA A 151 -13.40 -9.40 19.78
C ALA A 151 -14.75 -9.44 19.02
N LYS A 152 -14.73 -9.57 17.70
CA LYS A 152 -15.92 -9.75 16.85
C LYS A 152 -16.41 -11.21 16.74
N GLY A 153 -15.90 -12.12 17.57
CA GLY A 153 -16.25 -13.54 17.54
C GLY A 153 -15.68 -14.34 16.36
N LYS A 154 -14.72 -13.77 15.61
CA LYS A 154 -14.12 -14.39 14.41
C LYS A 154 -12.73 -14.99 14.68
N GLY A 155 -12.59 -15.73 15.80
CA GLY A 155 -11.30 -16.24 16.27
C GLY A 155 -10.61 -17.19 15.31
N VAL A 156 -11.34 -18.12 14.66
CA VAL A 156 -10.79 -19.02 13.64
C VAL A 156 -10.23 -18.24 12.45
N GLN A 157 -10.93 -17.17 12.04
CA GLN A 157 -10.47 -16.30 10.97
C GLN A 157 -9.21 -15.54 11.37
N ALA A 158 -9.11 -15.06 12.63
CA ALA A 158 -7.91 -14.41 13.16
C ALA A 158 -6.69 -15.36 13.10
N ASN A 159 -6.86 -16.64 13.44
CA ASN A 159 -5.80 -17.64 13.34
C ASN A 159 -5.35 -17.85 11.88
N ARG A 160 -6.29 -17.90 10.93
CA ARG A 160 -5.97 -18.01 9.50
C ARG A 160 -5.19 -16.80 9.00
N LEU A 161 -5.64 -15.59 9.36
CA LEU A 161 -4.93 -14.36 9.00
C LEU A 161 -3.50 -14.38 9.51
N LEU A 162 -3.31 -14.76 10.78
CA LEU A 162 -1.97 -14.86 11.36
C LEU A 162 -1.09 -15.87 10.60
N SER A 163 -1.65 -17.01 10.21
CA SER A 163 -0.91 -18.02 9.44
C SER A 163 -0.46 -17.49 8.07
N TYR A 164 -1.34 -16.81 7.35
CA TYR A 164 -1.01 -16.25 6.03
C TYR A 164 0.04 -15.14 6.13
N ILE A 165 -0.09 -14.22 7.08
CA ILE A 165 0.89 -13.14 7.21
C ILE A 165 2.25 -13.65 7.68
N LYS A 166 2.30 -14.66 8.56
CA LYS A 166 3.55 -15.34 8.93
C LYS A 166 4.23 -15.98 7.73
N SER A 167 3.46 -16.66 6.88
CA SER A 167 3.98 -17.28 5.66
C SER A 167 4.60 -16.24 4.72
N MET A 168 3.95 -15.09 4.54
CA MET A 168 4.49 -13.99 3.74
C MET A 168 5.80 -13.44 4.32
N PHE A 169 5.85 -13.14 5.62
CA PHE A 169 7.06 -12.62 6.24
C PHE A 169 8.21 -13.64 6.19
N LYS A 170 7.92 -14.93 6.39
CA LYS A 170 8.90 -16.00 6.21
C LYS A 170 9.44 -16.02 4.77
N TRP A 171 8.56 -15.88 3.78
CA TRP A 171 8.93 -15.80 2.37
C TRP A 171 9.80 -14.57 2.08
N CYS A 172 9.53 -13.41 2.70
CA CYS A 172 10.34 -12.21 2.58
C CYS A 172 11.76 -12.42 3.16
N VAL A 173 11.87 -13.07 4.32
CA VAL A 173 13.17 -13.39 4.93
C VAL A 173 13.97 -14.36 4.07
N GLN A 174 13.33 -15.40 3.51
CA GLN A 174 13.99 -16.37 2.63
C GLN A 174 14.55 -15.76 1.33
N ARG A 175 14.16 -14.52 0.99
CA ARG A 175 14.60 -13.78 -0.20
C ARG A 175 15.40 -12.53 0.13
N ASP A 176 15.86 -12.41 1.36
CA ASP A 176 16.68 -11.29 1.85
C ASP A 176 15.98 -9.91 1.73
N TYR A 177 14.65 -9.89 1.59
CA TYR A 177 13.88 -8.64 1.67
C TYR A 177 13.76 -8.12 3.11
N LEU A 178 13.89 -9.01 4.09
CA LEU A 178 13.93 -8.71 5.51
C LEU A 178 15.01 -9.56 6.19
N ALA A 179 15.75 -8.96 7.11
CA ALA A 179 16.73 -9.67 7.91
C ALA A 179 16.07 -10.64 8.92
N ILE A 180 14.95 -10.25 9.49
CA ILE A 180 14.26 -11.00 10.55
C ILE A 180 12.74 -10.94 10.33
N ASN A 181 12.04 -12.05 10.65
CA ASN A 181 10.59 -12.06 10.67
C ASN A 181 10.06 -11.38 11.96
N PRO A 182 9.42 -10.20 11.87
CA PRO A 182 9.01 -9.44 13.05
C PRO A 182 7.89 -10.10 13.86
N ILE A 183 7.20 -11.09 13.30
CA ILE A 183 6.01 -11.73 13.89
C ILE A 183 6.18 -13.24 14.11
N ASP A 184 7.39 -13.76 13.98
CA ASP A 184 7.63 -15.21 14.06
C ASP A 184 7.16 -15.81 15.39
N SER A 185 7.43 -15.11 16.50
CA SER A 185 7.07 -15.56 17.84
C SER A 185 5.59 -15.38 18.23
N LEU A 186 4.71 -14.83 17.35
CA LEU A 186 3.31 -14.69 17.68
C LEU A 186 2.62 -16.06 17.75
N ALA A 187 1.94 -16.34 18.84
CA ALA A 187 1.06 -17.50 18.98
C ALA A 187 -0.32 -17.23 18.35
N LYS A 188 -1.09 -18.29 18.10
CA LYS A 188 -2.47 -18.17 17.64
C LYS A 188 -3.30 -17.41 18.67
N PRO A 189 -4.02 -16.35 18.29
CA PRO A 189 -4.79 -15.50 19.22
C PRO A 189 -6.07 -16.18 19.76
N PHE A 190 -6.49 -17.27 19.15
CA PHE A 190 -7.71 -17.98 19.51
C PHE A 190 -7.49 -19.48 19.62
N LYS A 191 -7.98 -20.08 20.71
CA LYS A 191 -7.96 -21.54 20.91
C LYS A 191 -9.13 -22.16 20.16
N GLU A 192 -8.85 -22.86 19.08
CA GLU A 192 -9.87 -23.58 18.31
C GLU A 192 -10.34 -24.80 19.09
N LYS A 193 -11.66 -25.00 19.14
CA LYS A 193 -12.25 -26.25 19.62
C LYS A 193 -12.45 -27.19 18.44
N SER A 194 -12.06 -28.44 18.59
CA SER A 194 -12.38 -29.49 17.63
C SER A 194 -13.89 -29.67 17.53
N ARG A 195 -14.38 -30.08 16.38
CA ARG A 195 -15.78 -30.49 16.25
C ARG A 195 -15.93 -31.88 16.84
N ASP A 196 -16.73 -32.03 17.87
CA ASP A 196 -16.95 -33.33 18.53
C ASP A 196 -18.02 -34.16 17.82
N ARG A 197 -18.80 -33.54 16.93
CA ARG A 197 -19.84 -34.23 16.17
C ARG A 197 -19.25 -34.99 14.98
N VAL A 198 -19.39 -36.31 15.01
CA VAL A 198 -19.15 -37.21 13.89
C VAL A 198 -20.51 -37.65 13.36
N LEU A 199 -20.64 -37.73 12.03
CA LEU A 199 -21.87 -38.26 11.42
C LEU A 199 -22.05 -39.71 11.78
N THR A 200 -23.28 -40.12 12.13
CA THR A 200 -23.65 -41.52 12.31
C THR A 200 -23.72 -42.23 10.95
N LEU A 201 -23.62 -43.55 10.96
CA LEU A 201 -23.75 -44.34 9.73
C LEU A 201 -25.10 -44.13 9.03
N GLN A 202 -26.16 -43.89 9.80
CA GLN A 202 -27.50 -43.58 9.28
C GLN A 202 -27.53 -42.22 8.56
N GLU A 203 -26.91 -41.18 9.15
CA GLU A 203 -26.78 -39.87 8.51
C GLU A 203 -25.94 -39.94 7.23
N ILE A 204 -24.83 -40.69 7.25
CA ILE A 204 -24.00 -40.90 6.07
C ILE A 204 -24.79 -41.60 4.95
N LYS A 205 -25.55 -42.64 5.29
CA LYS A 205 -26.41 -43.34 4.33
C LYS A 205 -27.48 -42.46 3.73
N ALA A 206 -28.17 -41.67 4.58
CA ALA A 206 -29.18 -40.71 4.13
C ALA A 206 -28.60 -39.62 3.19
N ILE A 207 -27.39 -39.09 3.48
CA ILE A 207 -26.69 -38.14 2.62
C ILE A 207 -26.35 -38.79 1.28
N TYR A 208 -25.81 -40.03 1.29
CA TYR A 208 -25.46 -40.77 0.08
C TYR A 208 -26.69 -41.01 -0.81
N GLU A 209 -27.80 -41.47 -0.22
CA GLU A 209 -29.08 -41.67 -0.92
C GLU A 209 -29.66 -40.36 -1.48
N ALA A 210 -29.51 -39.26 -0.77
CA ALA A 210 -29.93 -37.93 -1.26
C ALA A 210 -29.07 -37.45 -2.43
N CYS A 211 -27.76 -37.62 -2.33
CA CYS A 211 -26.83 -37.24 -3.41
C CYS A 211 -27.02 -38.12 -4.69
N SER A 212 -27.36 -39.39 -4.53
CA SER A 212 -27.60 -40.28 -5.69
C SER A 212 -28.92 -39.96 -6.43
N LYS A 213 -29.83 -39.21 -5.81
CA LYS A 213 -31.09 -38.76 -6.43
C LYS A 213 -30.99 -37.41 -7.13
N VAL A 214 -29.88 -36.70 -6.95
CA VAL A 214 -29.62 -35.45 -7.65
C VAL A 214 -28.96 -35.80 -8.97
N ASP A 215 -29.62 -35.52 -10.09
CA ASP A 215 -29.02 -35.64 -11.41
C ASP A 215 -27.69 -34.88 -11.45
N PRO A 216 -26.65 -35.41 -12.09
CA PRO A 216 -25.38 -34.70 -12.20
C PRO A 216 -25.65 -33.38 -12.89
N ILE A 217 -25.53 -32.32 -12.13
CA ILE A 217 -25.55 -30.95 -12.67
C ILE A 217 -24.44 -30.94 -13.74
N GLN A 218 -24.82 -30.80 -15.00
CA GLN A 218 -23.89 -30.53 -16.09
C GLN A 218 -23.23 -29.18 -15.78
N GLY A 219 -22.15 -29.23 -15.03
CA GLY A 219 -21.27 -28.10 -14.81
C GLY A 219 -20.50 -27.83 -16.08
N GLN A 220 -20.99 -26.90 -16.88
CA GLN A 220 -20.15 -26.19 -17.83
C GLN A 220 -19.10 -25.42 -17.01
N PHE A 221 -17.89 -25.92 -17.01
CA PHE A 221 -16.71 -25.15 -16.67
C PHE A 221 -16.14 -24.66 -18.02
N ASP A 222 -16.52 -23.42 -18.37
CA ASP A 222 -15.78 -22.61 -19.32
C ASP A 222 -14.67 -21.83 -18.57
#